data_9628e2debbc48a384ab30263eec6858c
#
_entry.id   9628e2debbc48a384ab30263eec6858c
#
_cell.length_a   1.000
_cell.length_b   1.000
_cell.length_c   1.000
_cell.angle_alpha   90.00
_cell.angle_beta   90.00
_cell.angle_gamma   90.00
#
_symmetry.space_group_name_H-M   'P 1'
#
loop_
_entity.id
_entity.type
_entity.pdbx_description
1 polymer ?
#
loop_
_entity_poly.entity_id
_entity_poly.type
_entity_poly.pdbx_seq_one_letter_code
_entity_poly.pdbx_strand_id
1 'polypeptide(L)'
;MYTILKKKKIWIPGLILLTSTVWFFMKKSGSDNIIFVNAEKIELRTIVQKINASGKIQPEESVQITSTITGWITEITVMEGDTVDPGQHLISIDEKQIRPRYNNALSQVKSSEANLKKVKAQMERTKSLFSQKLISQQEQEQVEASYQIALSQAEQANANLLSAEDELSKTRLTAPKYGIVTSITKEEGEMAVGGMFNPGVLMSVADLSRMEVEVDVNENDVVNITIGDTTEIEIDAYPDTMFFGIVSEIAHTAQSLNMGSQQQVTNFKVKVKMITVPDRIRPGMSSTVNIITETIKNAVSIPIQALTSRPENYMDENGSDKEQNRWEKDGDEVSFTKVKPIDVVFILEDEFGNNKAEEDKKYAIVKPIKVGISGENYYEVQSGVDKEEMIVIGGYRILSKELNHGDLVSINNQKKQSANGE
;
A
#
# COMPACT_ATOMS: atom_id res chain seq x y z
N MET A 1 -54.81 91.39 -2.43
CA MET A 1 -54.90 89.93 -2.43
C MET A 1 -54.63 89.44 -3.85
N TYR A 2 -53.47 89.36 -4.27
CA TYR A 2 -52.92 88.80 -5.51
C TYR A 2 -51.46 89.18 -5.61
N THR A 3 -50.52 88.31 -5.27
CA THR A 3 -49.16 88.34 -5.78
C THR A 3 -48.29 87.34 -4.99
N ILE A 4 -48.41 86.05 -5.22
CA ILE A 4 -47.38 85.02 -4.90
C ILE A 4 -47.61 83.83 -5.82
N LEU A 5 -47.21 83.90 -7.09
CA LEU A 5 -47.21 82.71 -7.96
C LEU A 5 -46.35 82.89 -9.24
N LYS A 6 -45.11 83.35 -9.12
CA LYS A 6 -44.24 83.52 -10.30
C LYS A 6 -42.77 83.23 -10.06
N LYS A 7 -42.37 82.41 -9.03
CA LYS A 7 -40.96 82.03 -8.80
C LYS A 7 -40.67 80.56 -8.78
N LYS A 8 -41.59 79.69 -9.22
CA LYS A 8 -41.37 78.20 -9.22
C LYS A 8 -40.94 77.61 -10.54
N LYS A 9 -40.75 78.33 -11.65
CA LYS A 9 -40.43 77.76 -12.97
C LYS A 9 -38.93 77.74 -13.33
N ILE A 10 -38.04 78.25 -12.53
CA ILE A 10 -36.60 78.33 -12.83
C ILE A 10 -35.79 77.26 -12.09
N TRP A 11 -36.37 76.63 -11.07
CA TRP A 11 -35.64 75.59 -10.29
C TRP A 11 -35.72 74.17 -10.85
N ILE A 12 -36.66 73.85 -11.71
CA ILE A 12 -36.84 72.52 -12.29
C ILE A 12 -35.73 72.15 -13.29
N PRO A 13 -35.31 73.04 -14.23
CA PRO A 13 -34.19 72.64 -15.16
C PRO A 13 -32.84 72.54 -14.43
N GLY A 14 -32.59 73.29 -13.35
CA GLY A 14 -31.39 73.19 -12.54
C GLY A 14 -31.29 71.84 -11.80
N LEU A 15 -32.41 71.31 -11.31
CA LEU A 15 -32.47 70.05 -10.61
C LEU A 15 -32.23 68.84 -11.58
N ILE A 16 -32.78 68.95 -12.80
CA ILE A 16 -32.59 67.94 -13.86
C ILE A 16 -31.12 67.93 -14.33
N LEU A 17 -30.46 69.09 -14.44
CA LEU A 17 -29.06 69.17 -14.83
C LEU A 17 -28.15 68.62 -13.74
N LEU A 18 -28.49 68.90 -12.45
CA LEU A 18 -27.73 68.35 -11.31
C LEU A 18 -27.89 66.82 -11.15
N THR A 19 -29.09 66.27 -11.38
CA THR A 19 -29.30 64.82 -11.37
C THR A 19 -28.67 64.15 -12.56
N SER A 20 -28.65 64.81 -13.73
CA SER A 20 -27.95 64.30 -14.92
C SER A 20 -26.42 64.24 -14.75
N THR A 21 -25.83 65.29 -14.14
CA THR A 21 -24.39 65.31 -13.84
C THR A 21 -24.01 64.29 -12.76
N VAL A 22 -24.85 64.15 -11.70
CA VAL A 22 -24.64 63.11 -10.68
C VAL A 22 -24.80 61.69 -11.28
N TRP A 23 -25.79 61.46 -12.16
CA TRP A 23 -25.98 60.21 -12.86
C TRP A 23 -24.83 59.92 -13.84
N PHE A 24 -24.28 60.92 -14.53
CA PHE A 24 -23.11 60.81 -15.40
C PHE A 24 -21.83 60.53 -14.62
N PHE A 25 -21.64 61.14 -13.43
CA PHE A 25 -20.52 60.85 -12.55
C PHE A 25 -20.65 59.50 -11.86
N MET A 26 -21.85 59.05 -11.47
CA MET A 26 -22.09 57.73 -10.94
C MET A 26 -21.90 56.62 -11.99
N LYS A 27 -22.19 56.91 -13.26
CA LYS A 27 -21.97 55.92 -14.35
C LYS A 27 -20.50 55.78 -14.77
N LYS A 28 -19.64 56.75 -14.37
CA LYS A 28 -18.20 56.75 -14.67
C LYS A 28 -17.33 56.21 -13.52
N SER A 29 -17.93 55.88 -12.38
CA SER A 29 -17.28 55.22 -11.25
C SER A 29 -17.55 53.69 -11.30
N GLY A 30 -17.24 53.08 -12.43
CA GLY A 30 -16.89 51.67 -12.48
C GLY A 30 -15.55 51.56 -11.78
N SER A 31 -15.56 51.23 -10.50
CA SER A 31 -14.39 50.81 -9.76
C SER A 31 -13.87 49.55 -10.47
N ASP A 32 -12.84 49.72 -11.31
CA ASP A 32 -12.05 48.58 -11.76
C ASP A 32 -11.46 47.96 -10.47
N ASN A 33 -12.13 46.95 -9.92
CA ASN A 33 -11.60 46.14 -8.83
C ASN A 33 -10.40 45.40 -9.41
N ILE A 34 -9.20 46.00 -9.31
CA ILE A 34 -7.97 45.37 -9.71
C ILE A 34 -7.71 44.24 -8.71
N ILE A 35 -7.75 42.99 -9.20
CA ILE A 35 -7.46 41.82 -8.41
C ILE A 35 -5.95 41.64 -8.37
N PHE A 36 -5.39 41.54 -7.16
CA PHE A 36 -3.96 41.24 -6.99
C PHE A 36 -3.76 39.77 -7.01
N VAL A 37 -2.90 39.29 -7.93
CA VAL A 37 -2.59 37.88 -8.10
C VAL A 37 -1.09 37.63 -8.04
N ASN A 38 -0.70 36.44 -7.61
CA ASN A 38 0.67 35.97 -7.80
C ASN A 38 0.76 35.29 -9.17
N ALA A 39 1.93 35.36 -9.80
CA ALA A 39 2.18 34.72 -11.07
C ALA A 39 3.50 33.95 -11.05
N GLU A 40 3.51 32.81 -11.71
CA GLU A 40 4.72 31.99 -11.94
C GLU A 40 4.85 31.68 -13.42
N LYS A 41 6.09 31.59 -13.88
CA LYS A 41 6.39 31.20 -15.25
C LYS A 41 6.35 29.69 -15.39
N ILE A 42 5.72 29.21 -16.44
CA ILE A 42 5.68 27.77 -16.76
C ILE A 42 7.08 27.32 -17.17
N GLU A 43 7.62 26.34 -16.45
CA GLU A 43 8.94 25.77 -16.67
C GLU A 43 8.85 24.26 -16.94
N LEU A 44 9.89 23.76 -17.61
CA LEU A 44 10.05 22.31 -17.76
C LEU A 44 10.67 21.73 -16.49
N ARG A 45 10.00 20.81 -15.86
CA ARG A 45 10.46 20.13 -14.63
C ARG A 45 10.34 18.62 -14.75
N THR A 46 11.10 17.92 -13.94
CA THR A 46 10.88 16.48 -13.75
C THR A 46 9.76 16.30 -12.73
N ILE A 47 8.70 15.63 -13.12
CA ILE A 47 7.56 15.32 -12.26
C ILE A 47 7.61 13.85 -11.91
N VAL A 48 7.53 13.55 -10.63
CA VAL A 48 7.54 12.20 -10.08
C VAL A 48 6.21 11.98 -9.38
N GLN A 49 5.45 11.01 -9.85
CA GLN A 49 4.23 10.59 -9.19
C GLN A 49 4.58 9.59 -8.09
N LYS A 50 4.16 9.89 -6.86
CA LYS A 50 4.39 9.05 -5.69
C LYS A 50 3.05 8.65 -5.07
N ILE A 51 2.93 7.40 -4.71
CA ILE A 51 1.83 6.88 -3.90
C ILE A 51 2.36 6.65 -2.51
N ASN A 52 1.73 7.31 -1.53
CA ASN A 52 2.09 7.17 -0.12
C ASN A 52 1.24 6.06 0.53
N ALA A 53 1.90 5.12 1.19
CA ALA A 53 1.24 4.05 1.90
C ALA A 53 1.97 3.74 3.21
N SER A 54 1.20 3.46 4.27
CA SER A 54 1.75 3.07 5.56
C SER A 54 1.72 1.56 5.72
N GLY A 55 2.70 1.01 6.42
CA GLY A 55 2.81 -0.42 6.61
C GLY A 55 3.70 -0.83 7.77
N LYS A 56 4.02 -2.11 7.79
CA LYS A 56 4.90 -2.71 8.80
C LYS A 56 6.03 -3.47 8.14
N ILE A 57 7.17 -3.38 8.78
CA ILE A 57 8.36 -4.11 8.38
C ILE A 57 8.23 -5.55 8.89
N GLN A 58 8.47 -6.51 8.01
CA GLN A 58 8.47 -7.94 8.34
C GLN A 58 9.63 -8.64 7.63
N PRO A 59 10.07 -9.81 8.13
CA PRO A 59 11.05 -10.60 7.41
C PRO A 59 10.44 -11.22 6.16
N GLU A 60 11.22 -11.35 5.09
CA GLU A 60 10.81 -12.02 3.85
C GLU A 60 10.43 -13.48 4.10
N GLU A 61 11.15 -14.15 5.03
CA GLU A 61 10.87 -15.52 5.43
C GLU A 61 10.77 -15.62 6.96
N SER A 62 9.64 -16.11 7.44
CA SER A 62 9.41 -16.43 8.85
C SER A 62 8.81 -17.83 8.99
N VAL A 63 9.33 -18.61 9.92
CA VAL A 63 8.84 -19.95 10.22
C VAL A 63 8.34 -19.99 11.65
N GLN A 64 7.09 -20.37 11.80
CA GLN A 64 6.48 -20.61 13.11
C GLN A 64 6.77 -22.05 13.54
N ILE A 65 7.42 -22.21 14.68
CA ILE A 65 7.68 -23.51 15.29
C ILE A 65 6.45 -23.90 16.10
N THR A 66 5.79 -24.94 15.64
CA THR A 66 4.56 -25.48 16.26
C THR A 66 4.78 -26.92 16.73
N SER A 67 4.03 -27.32 17.74
CA SER A 67 4.03 -28.72 18.16
C SER A 67 2.97 -29.52 17.40
N THR A 68 3.33 -30.72 16.97
CA THR A 68 2.40 -31.71 16.41
C THR A 68 1.84 -32.67 17.48
N ILE A 69 2.48 -32.69 18.66
CA ILE A 69 2.09 -33.53 19.80
C ILE A 69 1.69 -32.64 20.99
N THR A 70 0.81 -33.15 21.84
CA THR A 70 0.44 -32.46 23.09
C THR A 70 1.30 -33.00 24.24
N GLY A 71 1.92 -32.08 24.99
CA GLY A 71 2.77 -32.41 26.14
C GLY A 71 3.27 -31.16 26.86
N TRP A 72 3.87 -31.35 28.02
CA TRP A 72 4.46 -30.25 28.79
C TRP A 72 5.83 -29.87 28.20
N ILE A 73 6.11 -28.59 28.11
CA ILE A 73 7.43 -28.06 27.73
C ILE A 73 8.36 -28.28 28.93
N THR A 74 9.42 -29.04 28.72
CA THR A 74 10.39 -29.36 29.79
C THR A 74 11.61 -28.44 29.76
N GLU A 75 11.97 -27.94 28.59
CA GLU A 75 13.16 -27.11 28.41
C GLU A 75 13.04 -26.28 27.14
N ILE A 76 13.49 -25.03 27.21
CA ILE A 76 13.68 -24.12 26.07
C ILE A 76 15.16 -23.73 26.05
N THR A 77 15.90 -24.14 25.01
CA THR A 77 17.36 -24.01 24.97
C THR A 77 17.87 -22.70 24.37
N VAL A 78 16.97 -21.83 23.90
CA VAL A 78 17.28 -20.56 23.22
C VAL A 78 16.48 -19.42 23.80
N MET A 79 16.98 -18.19 23.61
CA MET A 79 16.33 -16.94 24.01
C MET A 79 15.91 -16.13 22.78
N GLU A 80 15.00 -15.17 22.96
CA GLU A 80 14.68 -14.20 21.91
C GLU A 80 15.92 -13.40 21.51
N GLY A 81 16.19 -13.32 20.22
CA GLY A 81 17.38 -12.69 19.65
C GLY A 81 18.55 -13.63 19.37
N ASP A 82 18.49 -14.89 19.82
CA ASP A 82 19.51 -15.86 19.51
C ASP A 82 19.50 -16.28 18.03
N THR A 83 20.69 -16.47 17.48
CA THR A 83 20.85 -17.04 16.14
C THR A 83 20.86 -18.56 16.23
N VAL A 84 20.12 -19.22 15.36
CA VAL A 84 19.96 -20.67 15.32
C VAL A 84 20.29 -21.24 13.95
N ASP A 85 20.97 -22.39 13.95
CA ASP A 85 21.32 -23.13 12.75
C ASP A 85 20.28 -24.23 12.42
N PRO A 86 20.17 -24.64 11.15
CA PRO A 86 19.28 -25.74 10.78
C PRO A 86 19.58 -27.02 11.57
N GLY A 87 18.54 -27.63 12.17
CA GLY A 87 18.68 -28.80 13.01
C GLY A 87 19.07 -28.52 14.46
N GLN A 88 19.38 -27.27 14.84
CA GLN A 88 19.65 -26.90 16.23
C GLN A 88 18.41 -27.15 17.09
N HIS A 89 18.62 -27.74 18.27
CA HIS A 89 17.58 -28.00 19.24
C HIS A 89 17.03 -26.71 19.84
N LEU A 90 15.71 -26.59 19.91
CA LEU A 90 15.00 -25.40 20.41
C LEU A 90 14.18 -25.69 21.66
N ILE A 91 13.32 -26.68 21.60
CA ILE A 91 12.33 -27.00 22.66
C ILE A 91 12.27 -28.50 22.86
N SER A 92 12.26 -28.93 24.13
CA SER A 92 11.97 -30.29 24.56
C SER A 92 10.55 -30.39 25.12
N ILE A 93 9.81 -31.40 24.67
CA ILE A 93 8.50 -31.78 25.22
C ILE A 93 8.65 -33.06 26.03
N ASP A 94 7.89 -33.24 27.11
CA ASP A 94 7.98 -34.38 28.01
C ASP A 94 7.81 -35.73 27.27
N GLU A 95 8.84 -36.53 27.32
CA GLU A 95 8.93 -37.86 26.66
C GLU A 95 8.37 -39.00 27.50
N LYS A 96 7.96 -38.74 28.77
CA LYS A 96 7.63 -39.82 29.73
C LYS A 96 6.60 -40.82 29.22
N GLN A 97 5.68 -40.39 28.37
CA GLN A 97 4.66 -41.25 27.82
C GLN A 97 5.06 -41.91 26.48
N ILE A 98 5.91 -41.22 25.72
CA ILE A 98 6.28 -41.62 24.36
C ILE A 98 7.49 -42.55 24.36
N ARG A 99 8.51 -42.29 25.18
CA ARG A 99 9.73 -43.11 25.29
C ARG A 99 9.47 -44.58 25.63
N PRO A 100 8.54 -44.95 26.55
CA PRO A 100 8.17 -46.34 26.78
C PRO A 100 7.58 -47.03 25.57
N ARG A 101 6.81 -46.33 24.72
CA ARG A 101 6.25 -46.91 23.49
C ARG A 101 7.35 -47.24 22.50
N TYR A 102 8.33 -46.35 22.32
CA TYR A 102 9.50 -46.58 21.51
C TYR A 102 10.31 -47.81 22.02
N ASN A 103 10.57 -47.87 23.34
CA ASN A 103 11.30 -49.01 23.95
C ASN A 103 10.57 -50.35 23.78
N ASN A 104 9.23 -50.34 23.88
CA ASN A 104 8.42 -51.52 23.62
C ASN A 104 8.50 -51.97 22.15
N ALA A 105 8.37 -51.05 21.21
CA ALA A 105 8.50 -51.33 19.78
C ALA A 105 9.90 -51.87 19.43
N LEU A 106 10.96 -51.27 19.99
CA LEU A 106 12.34 -51.75 19.83
C LEU A 106 12.53 -53.20 20.37
N SER A 107 11.92 -53.49 21.52
CA SER A 107 11.96 -54.86 22.10
C SER A 107 11.22 -55.86 21.23
N GLN A 108 10.10 -55.44 20.61
CA GLN A 108 9.34 -56.30 19.68
C GLN A 108 10.13 -56.61 18.40
N VAL A 109 10.87 -55.60 17.86
CA VAL A 109 11.78 -55.81 16.72
C VAL A 109 12.84 -56.83 17.07
N LYS A 110 13.53 -56.65 18.21
CA LYS A 110 14.57 -57.61 18.65
C LYS A 110 14.01 -59.05 18.80
N SER A 111 12.79 -59.19 19.30
CA SER A 111 12.14 -60.53 19.44
C SER A 111 11.79 -61.12 18.08
N SER A 112 11.21 -60.34 17.16
CA SER A 112 10.83 -60.84 15.83
C SER A 112 12.03 -61.14 14.97
N GLU A 113 13.12 -60.37 15.03
CA GLU A 113 14.40 -60.65 14.36
C GLU A 113 15.04 -61.94 14.88
N ALA A 114 15.04 -62.18 16.19
CA ALA A 114 15.53 -63.43 16.77
C ALA A 114 14.73 -64.64 16.28
N ASN A 115 13.41 -64.55 16.17
CA ASN A 115 12.56 -65.54 15.62
C ASN A 115 12.83 -65.78 14.12
N LEU A 116 12.94 -64.69 13.32
CA LEU A 116 13.29 -64.74 11.90
C LEU A 116 14.63 -65.47 11.70
N LYS A 117 15.65 -65.11 12.48
CA LYS A 117 16.98 -65.78 12.44
C LYS A 117 16.86 -67.24 12.71
N LYS A 118 16.07 -67.69 13.73
CA LYS A 118 15.81 -69.08 14.03
C LYS A 118 15.13 -69.79 12.88
N VAL A 119 14.04 -69.21 12.33
CA VAL A 119 13.29 -69.89 11.23
C VAL A 119 14.07 -69.87 9.94
N LYS A 120 14.86 -68.82 9.65
CA LYS A 120 15.79 -68.77 8.51
C LYS A 120 16.81 -69.89 8.55
N ALA A 121 17.47 -70.14 9.69
CA ALA A 121 18.41 -71.24 9.87
C ALA A 121 17.74 -72.63 9.73
N GLN A 122 16.45 -72.73 10.10
CA GLN A 122 15.68 -73.94 9.87
C GLN A 122 15.40 -74.16 8.37
N MET A 123 14.97 -73.08 7.66
CA MET A 123 14.69 -73.10 6.23
C MET A 123 15.95 -73.47 5.43
N GLU A 124 17.13 -72.95 5.75
CA GLU A 124 18.38 -73.22 5.10
C GLU A 124 18.78 -74.73 5.26
N ARG A 125 18.61 -75.26 6.50
CA ARG A 125 18.83 -76.72 6.75
C ARG A 125 17.84 -77.56 5.98
N THR A 126 16.57 -77.29 5.97
CA THR A 126 15.52 -78.03 5.26
C THR A 126 15.78 -77.98 3.75
N LYS A 127 16.17 -76.81 3.19
CA LYS A 127 16.57 -76.72 1.77
C LYS A 127 17.75 -77.62 1.42
N SER A 128 18.76 -77.74 2.28
CA SER A 128 19.91 -78.62 2.10
C SER A 128 19.48 -80.10 2.13
N LEU A 129 18.59 -80.49 3.07
CA LEU A 129 18.07 -81.88 3.16
C LEU A 129 17.19 -82.23 1.94
N PHE A 130 16.39 -81.28 1.44
CA PHE A 130 15.58 -81.49 0.24
C PHE A 130 16.45 -81.72 -1.01
N SER A 131 17.50 -80.93 -1.16
CA SER A 131 18.48 -81.15 -2.27
C SER A 131 19.13 -82.54 -2.25
N GLN A 132 19.25 -83.15 -1.06
CA GLN A 132 19.74 -84.49 -0.85
C GLN A 132 18.61 -85.53 -0.94
N LYS A 133 17.37 -85.20 -1.25
CA LYS A 133 16.18 -86.05 -1.34
C LYS A 133 15.81 -86.73 -0.02
N LEU A 134 16.14 -86.16 1.13
CA LEU A 134 15.90 -86.73 2.45
C LEU A 134 14.59 -86.34 3.09
N ILE A 135 13.87 -85.35 2.52
CA ILE A 135 12.56 -84.86 2.99
C ILE A 135 11.59 -84.72 1.83
N SER A 136 10.26 -84.55 2.16
CA SER A 136 9.19 -84.36 1.18
C SER A 136 9.11 -82.92 0.73
N GLN A 137 8.54 -82.70 -0.47
CA GLN A 137 8.24 -81.35 -0.97
C GLN A 137 7.26 -80.56 -0.01
N GLN A 138 6.28 -81.24 0.51
CA GLN A 138 5.31 -80.66 1.46
C GLN A 138 6.00 -80.10 2.71
N GLU A 139 7.00 -80.78 3.24
CA GLU A 139 7.75 -80.32 4.41
C GLU A 139 8.65 -79.16 4.08
N GLN A 140 9.21 -79.04 2.89
CA GLN A 140 9.94 -77.84 2.43
C GLN A 140 9.02 -76.67 2.31
N GLU A 141 7.88 -76.84 1.63
CA GLU A 141 6.89 -75.74 1.44
C GLU A 141 6.35 -75.21 2.78
N GLN A 142 6.14 -76.10 3.75
CA GLN A 142 5.69 -75.73 5.11
C GLN A 142 6.73 -74.87 5.83
N VAL A 143 8.01 -75.17 5.74
CA VAL A 143 9.07 -74.41 6.39
C VAL A 143 9.31 -73.08 5.65
N GLU A 144 9.18 -73.07 4.32
CA GLU A 144 9.26 -71.85 3.52
C GLU A 144 8.13 -70.92 3.85
N ALA A 145 6.87 -71.36 3.97
CA ALA A 145 5.75 -70.59 4.43
C ALA A 145 5.99 -70.04 5.86
N SER A 146 6.55 -70.83 6.76
CA SER A 146 6.92 -70.42 8.11
C SER A 146 7.98 -69.33 8.13
N TYR A 147 8.95 -69.38 7.22
CA TYR A 147 9.95 -68.34 7.02
C TYR A 147 9.30 -67.05 6.52
N GLN A 148 8.40 -67.13 5.53
CA GLN A 148 7.70 -65.99 4.99
C GLN A 148 6.85 -65.28 6.05
N ILE A 149 6.17 -66.06 6.92
CA ILE A 149 5.41 -65.53 8.07
C ILE A 149 6.36 -64.79 9.04
N ALA A 150 7.51 -65.41 9.39
CA ALA A 150 8.46 -64.78 10.30
C ALA A 150 9.10 -63.53 9.72
N LEU A 151 9.33 -63.50 8.39
CA LEU A 151 9.81 -62.32 7.67
C LEU A 151 8.79 -61.16 7.77
N SER A 152 7.53 -61.44 7.42
CA SER A 152 6.45 -60.44 7.49
C SER A 152 6.24 -59.93 8.90
N GLN A 153 6.39 -60.76 9.95
CA GLN A 153 6.33 -60.32 11.34
C GLN A 153 7.49 -59.41 11.73
N ALA A 154 8.70 -59.66 11.22
CA ALA A 154 9.84 -58.75 11.45
C ALA A 154 9.67 -57.40 10.74
N GLU A 155 9.17 -57.41 9.51
CA GLU A 155 8.85 -56.19 8.74
C GLU A 155 7.76 -55.39 9.45
N GLN A 156 6.71 -56.04 9.95
CA GLN A 156 5.65 -55.37 10.70
C GLN A 156 6.18 -54.71 12.01
N ALA A 157 7.07 -55.45 12.73
CA ALA A 157 7.68 -54.91 13.94
C ALA A 157 8.58 -53.69 13.65
N ASN A 158 9.33 -53.71 12.54
CA ASN A 158 10.15 -52.58 12.09
C ASN A 158 9.29 -51.37 11.70
N ALA A 159 8.17 -51.60 11.01
CA ALA A 159 7.24 -50.50 10.69
C ALA A 159 6.65 -49.85 11.96
N ASN A 160 6.32 -50.67 12.98
CA ASN A 160 5.85 -50.16 14.27
C ASN A 160 6.95 -49.38 15.02
N LEU A 161 8.21 -49.83 14.95
CA LEU A 161 9.34 -49.11 15.55
C LEU A 161 9.55 -47.77 14.87
N LEU A 162 9.52 -47.70 13.54
CA LEU A 162 9.66 -46.47 12.78
C LEU A 162 8.55 -45.44 13.16
N SER A 163 7.32 -45.92 13.33
CA SER A 163 6.21 -45.05 13.79
C SER A 163 6.45 -44.52 15.21
N ALA A 164 6.94 -45.34 16.12
CA ALA A 164 7.24 -44.93 17.50
C ALA A 164 8.46 -43.99 17.58
N GLU A 165 9.42 -44.16 16.69
CA GLU A 165 10.60 -43.30 16.53
C GLU A 165 10.19 -41.91 16.01
N ASP A 166 9.29 -41.86 15.02
CA ASP A 166 8.72 -40.60 14.52
C ASP A 166 7.96 -39.86 15.60
N GLU A 167 7.13 -40.55 16.40
CA GLU A 167 6.47 -39.92 17.59
C GLU A 167 7.50 -39.39 18.60
N LEU A 168 8.56 -40.09 18.87
CA LEU A 168 9.61 -39.67 19.80
C LEU A 168 10.39 -38.47 19.22
N SER A 169 10.68 -38.47 17.92
CA SER A 169 11.36 -37.35 17.28
C SER A 169 10.59 -36.04 17.41
N LYS A 170 9.25 -36.07 17.40
CA LYS A 170 8.38 -34.91 17.55
C LYS A 170 8.39 -34.31 18.95
N THR A 171 8.98 -34.96 19.95
CA THR A 171 9.20 -34.37 21.28
C THR A 171 10.37 -33.40 21.31
N ARG A 172 11.24 -33.43 20.32
CA ARG A 172 12.40 -32.55 20.21
C ARG A 172 12.23 -31.66 18.99
N LEU A 173 11.85 -30.40 19.23
CA LEU A 173 11.66 -29.42 18.20
C LEU A 173 13.01 -28.79 17.84
N THR A 174 13.30 -28.74 16.54
CA THR A 174 14.55 -28.20 15.99
C THR A 174 14.26 -27.09 14.98
N ALA A 175 15.22 -26.21 14.77
CA ALA A 175 15.11 -25.16 13.76
C ALA A 175 15.12 -25.78 12.35
N PRO A 176 14.14 -25.50 11.50
CA PRO A 176 14.10 -26.01 10.13
C PRO A 176 15.04 -25.26 9.18
N LYS A 177 15.36 -23.99 9.50
CA LYS A 177 16.21 -23.10 8.71
C LYS A 177 17.09 -22.26 9.62
N TYR A 178 18.13 -21.67 9.05
CA TYR A 178 18.93 -20.62 9.68
C TYR A 178 18.08 -19.38 9.93
N GLY A 179 18.27 -18.74 11.09
CA GLY A 179 17.57 -17.49 11.41
C GLY A 179 17.80 -17.03 12.83
N ILE A 180 17.03 -16.03 13.22
CA ILE A 180 17.02 -15.46 14.57
C ILE A 180 15.66 -15.75 15.20
N VAL A 181 15.67 -16.11 16.49
CA VAL A 181 14.44 -16.29 17.27
C VAL A 181 13.80 -14.93 17.50
N THR A 182 12.65 -14.68 16.85
CA THR A 182 11.98 -13.37 16.90
C THR A 182 10.98 -13.25 18.04
N SER A 183 10.36 -14.35 18.42
CA SER A 183 9.44 -14.40 19.55
C SER A 183 9.33 -15.80 20.14
N ILE A 184 9.18 -15.89 21.46
CA ILE A 184 8.87 -17.10 22.21
C ILE A 184 7.50 -16.90 22.84
N THR A 185 6.50 -17.69 22.42
CA THR A 185 5.10 -17.51 22.84
C THR A 185 4.75 -18.33 24.07
N LYS A 186 5.58 -19.36 24.38
CA LYS A 186 5.35 -20.31 25.46
C LYS A 186 6.54 -20.40 26.39
N GLU A 187 6.29 -20.64 27.68
CA GLU A 187 7.33 -20.77 28.70
C GLU A 187 7.54 -22.24 29.12
N GLU A 188 8.68 -22.51 29.76
CA GLU A 188 8.92 -23.82 30.39
C GLU A 188 7.87 -24.13 31.44
N GLY A 189 7.36 -25.36 31.43
CA GLY A 189 6.28 -25.78 32.31
C GLY A 189 4.88 -25.51 31.75
N GLU A 190 4.73 -24.84 30.60
CA GLU A 190 3.46 -24.73 29.91
C GLU A 190 3.18 -25.93 29.02
N MET A 191 1.93 -26.10 28.66
CA MET A 191 1.49 -27.17 27.76
C MET A 191 1.58 -26.75 26.28
N ALA A 192 2.37 -27.44 25.50
CA ALA A 192 2.32 -27.40 24.06
C ALA A 192 1.07 -28.18 23.59
N VAL A 193 0.18 -27.48 22.88
CA VAL A 193 -1.03 -28.08 22.31
C VAL A 193 -0.70 -28.50 20.88
N GLY A 194 -0.63 -29.81 20.67
CA GLY A 194 -0.47 -30.40 19.35
C GLY A 194 -1.82 -30.77 18.75
N GLY A 195 -1.91 -30.76 17.42
CA GLY A 195 -3.08 -31.23 16.71
C GLY A 195 -3.11 -30.79 15.25
N MET A 196 -3.87 -31.52 14.43
CA MET A 196 -3.99 -31.21 12.99
C MET A 196 -4.83 -29.94 12.72
N PHE A 197 -5.71 -29.53 13.65
CA PHE A 197 -6.66 -28.47 13.38
C PHE A 197 -6.27 -27.10 13.94
N ASN A 198 -5.46 -27.04 14.99
CA ASN A 198 -5.02 -25.77 15.57
C ASN A 198 -3.73 -25.96 16.37
N PRO A 199 -2.59 -26.17 15.73
CA PRO A 199 -1.32 -26.32 16.43
C PRO A 199 -0.94 -24.99 17.09
N GLY A 200 -0.63 -25.04 18.39
CA GLY A 200 -0.15 -23.89 19.12
C GLY A 200 1.25 -23.46 18.62
N VAL A 201 1.40 -22.19 18.29
CA VAL A 201 2.71 -21.62 17.98
C VAL A 201 3.51 -21.51 19.28
N LEU A 202 4.71 -22.05 19.31
CA LEU A 202 5.61 -22.05 20.45
C LEU A 202 6.64 -20.93 20.36
N MET A 203 7.23 -20.75 19.17
CA MET A 203 8.15 -19.66 18.87
C MET A 203 8.17 -19.38 17.37
N SER A 204 8.76 -18.25 17.00
CA SER A 204 8.99 -17.85 15.60
C SER A 204 10.49 -17.67 15.35
N VAL A 205 10.95 -18.17 14.22
CA VAL A 205 12.33 -18.00 13.72
C VAL A 205 12.26 -17.34 12.36
N ALA A 206 13.05 -16.27 12.15
CA ALA A 206 13.06 -15.54 10.89
C ALA A 206 14.46 -15.14 10.46
N ASP A 207 14.65 -15.02 9.15
CA ASP A 207 15.86 -14.44 8.57
C ASP A 207 15.73 -12.91 8.53
N LEU A 208 16.44 -12.20 9.41
CA LEU A 208 16.42 -10.74 9.49
C LEU A 208 17.38 -10.06 8.50
N SER A 209 18.15 -10.83 7.73
CA SER A 209 19.03 -10.26 6.69
C SER A 209 18.24 -9.78 5.48
N ARG A 210 17.01 -10.29 5.31
CA ARG A 210 16.09 -9.95 4.21
C ARG A 210 14.76 -9.52 4.77
N MET A 211 14.51 -8.21 4.66
CA MET A 211 13.29 -7.60 5.19
C MET A 211 12.46 -7.02 4.06
N GLU A 212 11.17 -7.06 4.24
CA GLU A 212 10.19 -6.42 3.37
C GLU A 212 9.25 -5.53 4.18
N VAL A 213 8.67 -4.55 3.53
CA VAL A 213 7.60 -3.73 4.10
C VAL A 213 6.29 -4.16 3.48
N GLU A 214 5.34 -4.59 4.27
CA GLU A 214 3.97 -4.85 3.84
C GLU A 214 3.14 -3.59 4.09
N VAL A 215 2.73 -2.92 3.00
CA VAL A 215 1.95 -1.69 3.04
C VAL A 215 0.53 -1.91 2.55
N ASP A 216 -0.40 -1.13 3.10
CA ASP A 216 -1.81 -1.11 2.71
C ASP A 216 -2.05 0.05 1.74
N VAL A 217 -2.31 -0.27 0.47
CA VAL A 217 -2.55 0.69 -0.61
C VAL A 217 -4.04 0.72 -0.96
N ASN A 218 -4.58 1.92 -1.17
CA ASN A 218 -5.98 2.10 -1.56
C ASN A 218 -6.26 1.51 -2.96
N GLU A 219 -7.50 1.05 -3.19
CA GLU A 219 -7.97 0.49 -4.47
C GLU A 219 -7.75 1.43 -5.67
N ASN A 220 -7.91 2.75 -5.48
CA ASN A 220 -7.73 3.72 -6.56
C ASN A 220 -6.27 3.89 -6.97
N ASP A 221 -5.34 3.65 -6.05
CA ASP A 221 -3.92 3.89 -6.24
C ASP A 221 -3.17 2.64 -6.70
N VAL A 222 -3.62 1.45 -6.26
CA VAL A 222 -2.96 0.17 -6.58
C VAL A 222 -2.92 -0.14 -8.08
N VAL A 223 -3.88 0.40 -8.84
CA VAL A 223 -3.95 0.22 -10.31
C VAL A 223 -2.74 0.83 -11.01
N ASN A 224 -2.13 1.86 -10.41
CA ASN A 224 -0.98 2.57 -10.97
C ASN A 224 0.37 1.99 -10.52
N ILE A 225 0.37 0.98 -9.64
CA ILE A 225 1.59 0.35 -9.13
C ILE A 225 1.94 -0.87 -9.98
N THR A 226 3.22 -0.99 -10.31
CA THR A 226 3.76 -2.15 -11.02
C THR A 226 4.86 -2.84 -10.24
N ILE A 227 4.98 -4.15 -10.43
CA ILE A 227 6.09 -4.91 -9.84
C ILE A 227 7.40 -4.40 -10.45
N GLY A 228 8.35 -4.04 -9.58
CA GLY A 228 9.63 -3.46 -9.97
C GLY A 228 9.72 -1.95 -9.74
N ASP A 229 8.63 -1.28 -9.35
CA ASP A 229 8.65 0.14 -9.03
C ASP A 229 9.60 0.41 -7.85
N THR A 230 10.35 1.48 -7.98
CA THR A 230 11.28 1.93 -6.93
C THR A 230 10.51 2.63 -5.82
N THR A 231 10.91 2.38 -4.59
CA THR A 231 10.25 2.95 -3.41
C THR A 231 11.25 3.66 -2.50
N GLU A 232 10.79 4.72 -1.87
CA GLU A 232 11.45 5.40 -0.76
C GLU A 232 10.75 4.96 0.53
N ILE A 233 11.51 4.44 1.50
CA ILE A 233 11.00 3.88 2.74
C ILE A 233 11.48 4.75 3.90
N GLU A 234 10.55 5.32 4.64
CA GLU A 234 10.79 6.05 5.86
C GLU A 234 10.35 5.18 7.04
N ILE A 235 11.27 4.92 7.96
CA ILE A 235 11.01 4.12 9.15
C ILE A 235 10.86 5.06 10.33
N ASP A 236 9.77 4.97 11.09
CA ASP A 236 9.47 5.88 12.22
C ASP A 236 10.59 5.90 13.27
N ALA A 237 11.31 4.78 13.42
CA ALA A 237 12.44 4.68 14.32
C ALA A 237 13.73 5.36 13.80
N TYR A 238 13.80 5.75 12.53
CA TYR A 238 14.95 6.37 11.87
C TYR A 238 14.51 7.59 11.04
N PRO A 239 14.06 8.69 11.68
CA PRO A 239 13.40 9.80 10.99
C PRO A 239 14.31 10.56 10.02
N ASP A 240 15.64 10.52 10.24
CA ASP A 240 16.61 11.23 9.40
C ASP A 240 17.23 10.36 8.29
N THR A 241 16.74 9.14 8.09
CA THR A 241 17.33 8.20 7.14
C THR A 241 16.27 7.65 6.21
N MET A 242 16.51 7.82 4.90
CA MET A 242 15.67 7.26 3.85
C MET A 242 16.28 5.96 3.33
N PHE A 243 15.49 4.92 3.29
CA PHE A 243 15.85 3.63 2.72
C PHE A 243 15.18 3.44 1.38
N PHE A 244 15.74 2.57 0.55
CA PHE A 244 15.19 2.27 -0.76
C PHE A 244 14.73 0.83 -0.83
N GLY A 245 13.69 0.62 -1.60
CA GLY A 245 13.13 -0.69 -1.87
C GLY A 245 12.60 -0.82 -3.28
N ILE A 246 12.10 -2.01 -3.58
CA ILE A 246 11.48 -2.33 -4.87
C ILE A 246 10.20 -3.10 -4.58
N VAL A 247 9.11 -2.76 -5.28
CA VAL A 247 7.86 -3.51 -5.22
C VAL A 247 8.09 -4.93 -5.72
N SER A 248 7.90 -5.90 -4.85
CA SER A 248 8.12 -7.33 -5.12
C SER A 248 6.83 -8.09 -5.41
N GLU A 249 5.74 -7.72 -4.74
CA GLU A 249 4.46 -8.42 -4.85
C GLU A 249 3.30 -7.45 -4.62
N ILE A 250 2.21 -7.65 -5.37
CA ILE A 250 0.95 -6.94 -5.20
C ILE A 250 -0.14 -7.98 -4.98
N ALA A 251 -0.84 -7.91 -3.85
CA ALA A 251 -1.90 -8.86 -3.53
C ALA A 251 -3.07 -8.76 -4.53
N HIS A 252 -3.54 -9.90 -5.02
CA HIS A 252 -4.69 -9.96 -5.93
C HIS A 252 -6.05 -9.90 -5.21
N THR A 253 -6.05 -10.00 -3.88
CA THR A 253 -7.26 -9.98 -3.06
C THR A 253 -7.25 -8.78 -2.15
N ALA A 254 -8.33 -8.00 -2.21
CA ALA A 254 -8.52 -6.87 -1.33
C ALA A 254 -8.79 -7.33 0.12
N GLN A 255 -8.27 -6.59 1.08
CA GLN A 255 -8.64 -6.73 2.47
C GLN A 255 -9.59 -5.60 2.85
N SER A 256 -10.79 -5.97 3.26
CA SER A 256 -11.77 -5.03 3.79
C SER A 256 -11.60 -4.90 5.30
N LEU A 257 -11.10 -3.76 5.72
CA LEU A 257 -11.03 -3.40 7.14
C LEU A 257 -12.43 -2.95 7.59
N ASN A 258 -12.95 -3.61 8.64
CA ASN A 258 -14.26 -3.35 9.27
C ASN A 258 -15.51 -3.83 8.53
N MET A 259 -15.84 -5.11 8.71
CA MET A 259 -17.20 -5.61 8.48
C MET A 259 -18.16 -5.05 9.56
N GLY A 260 -18.63 -3.82 9.38
CA GLY A 260 -19.62 -3.24 10.33
C GLY A 260 -19.75 -1.72 10.36
N SER A 261 -18.87 -0.97 9.70
CA SER A 261 -19.00 0.49 9.59
C SER A 261 -19.48 0.91 8.19
N GLN A 262 -20.20 2.04 8.10
CA GLN A 262 -20.73 2.57 6.83
C GLN A 262 -19.66 3.07 5.85
N GLN A 263 -18.37 3.05 6.22
CA GLN A 263 -17.24 3.36 5.34
C GLN A 263 -16.35 2.13 5.21
N GLN A 264 -16.58 1.38 4.16
CA GLN A 264 -15.72 0.25 3.79
C GLN A 264 -14.54 0.80 2.98
N VAL A 265 -13.37 0.83 3.58
CA VAL A 265 -12.13 1.14 2.86
C VAL A 265 -11.55 -0.17 2.33
N THR A 266 -11.40 -0.24 1.03
CA THR A 266 -10.82 -1.39 0.34
C THR A 266 -9.34 -1.12 0.11
N ASN A 267 -8.47 -1.91 0.76
CA ASN A 267 -7.04 -1.80 0.60
C ASN A 267 -6.45 -3.11 0.04
N PHE A 268 -5.37 -2.96 -0.72
CA PHE A 268 -4.57 -4.07 -1.22
C PHE A 268 -3.21 -4.07 -0.55
N LYS A 269 -2.73 -5.25 -0.19
CA LYS A 269 -1.39 -5.40 0.36
C LYS A 269 -0.36 -5.38 -0.75
N VAL A 270 0.63 -4.52 -0.58
CA VAL A 270 1.79 -4.44 -1.47
C VAL A 270 3.02 -4.72 -0.63
N LYS A 271 3.87 -5.65 -1.11
CA LYS A 271 5.14 -5.97 -0.47
C LYS A 271 6.27 -5.26 -1.18
N VAL A 272 7.07 -4.59 -0.41
CA VAL A 272 8.23 -3.84 -0.87
C VAL A 272 9.48 -4.44 -0.23
N LYS A 273 10.33 -5.03 -1.06
CA LYS A 273 11.60 -5.59 -0.62
C LYS A 273 12.61 -4.48 -0.36
N MET A 274 13.20 -4.45 0.82
CA MET A 274 14.26 -3.49 1.17
C MET A 274 15.57 -3.87 0.47
N ILE A 275 16.26 -2.88 -0.12
CA ILE A 275 17.56 -3.06 -0.75
C ILE A 275 18.66 -3.11 0.33
N THR A 276 18.53 -2.26 1.33
CA THR A 276 19.48 -2.19 2.45
C THR A 276 18.73 -2.31 3.76
N VAL A 277 19.11 -3.28 4.57
CA VAL A 277 18.50 -3.55 5.87
C VAL A 277 19.43 -3.03 6.98
N PRO A 278 19.02 -2.10 7.86
CA PRO A 278 19.82 -1.65 8.98
C PRO A 278 19.94 -2.72 10.07
N ASP A 279 21.10 -2.80 10.74
CA ASP A 279 21.42 -3.85 11.72
C ASP A 279 20.47 -3.95 12.92
N ARG A 280 19.72 -2.89 13.24
CA ARG A 280 18.85 -2.83 14.43
C ARG A 280 17.37 -2.81 14.09
N ILE A 281 16.99 -3.12 12.85
CA ILE A 281 15.59 -3.20 12.47
C ILE A 281 14.94 -4.42 13.11
N ARG A 282 13.69 -4.24 13.56
CA ARG A 282 12.93 -5.32 14.17
C ARG A 282 11.61 -5.54 13.41
N PRO A 283 11.18 -6.77 13.26
CA PRO A 283 9.85 -7.06 12.73
C PRO A 283 8.76 -6.34 13.53
N GLY A 284 7.75 -5.82 12.84
CA GLY A 284 6.65 -5.08 13.44
C GLY A 284 6.84 -3.57 13.56
N MET A 285 8.03 -3.03 13.23
CA MET A 285 8.24 -1.58 13.17
C MET A 285 7.36 -0.96 12.09
N SER A 286 6.79 0.22 12.39
CA SER A 286 6.00 1.00 11.46
C SER A 286 6.90 1.74 10.47
N SER A 287 6.41 1.87 9.25
CA SER A 287 7.09 2.62 8.19
C SER A 287 6.09 3.19 7.21
N THR A 288 6.50 4.28 6.57
CA THR A 288 5.80 4.92 5.46
C THR A 288 6.60 4.68 4.18
N VAL A 289 5.93 4.27 3.13
CA VAL A 289 6.54 3.98 1.84
C VAL A 289 5.97 4.90 0.78
N ASN A 290 6.86 5.59 0.06
CA ASN A 290 6.52 6.39 -1.11
C ASN A 290 6.89 5.59 -2.37
N ILE A 291 5.89 5.02 -3.03
CA ILE A 291 6.06 4.21 -4.25
C ILE A 291 6.11 5.16 -5.45
N ILE A 292 7.20 5.13 -6.21
CA ILE A 292 7.38 5.93 -7.43
C ILE A 292 6.80 5.14 -8.58
N THR A 293 5.63 5.59 -9.06
CA THR A 293 4.89 4.89 -10.14
C THR A 293 5.25 5.39 -11.51
N GLU A 294 5.49 6.71 -11.66
CA GLU A 294 5.84 7.29 -12.94
C GLU A 294 6.77 8.49 -12.76
N THR A 295 7.70 8.66 -13.69
CA THR A 295 8.63 9.79 -13.73
C THR A 295 8.71 10.34 -15.15
N ILE A 296 8.26 11.59 -15.33
CA ILE A 296 8.34 12.29 -16.62
C ILE A 296 9.37 13.40 -16.51
N LYS A 297 10.39 13.32 -17.34
CA LYS A 297 11.46 14.34 -17.44
C LYS A 297 11.06 15.42 -18.44
N ASN A 298 11.40 16.67 -18.12
CA ASN A 298 11.12 17.82 -18.99
C ASN A 298 9.62 17.97 -19.33
N ALA A 299 8.74 17.70 -18.38
CA ALA A 299 7.31 17.94 -18.54
C ALA A 299 6.99 19.43 -18.38
N VAL A 300 6.04 19.93 -19.16
CA VAL A 300 5.44 21.25 -18.93
C VAL A 300 4.71 21.18 -17.59
N SER A 301 5.13 21.99 -16.62
CA SER A 301 4.65 21.88 -15.23
C SER A 301 3.94 23.15 -14.77
N ILE A 302 2.82 22.95 -14.10
CA ILE A 302 2.08 24.03 -13.43
C ILE A 302 1.97 23.73 -11.95
N PRO A 303 2.06 24.76 -11.07
CA PRO A 303 1.79 24.57 -9.65
C PRO A 303 0.38 24.06 -9.40
N ILE A 304 0.20 23.16 -8.42
CA ILE A 304 -1.11 22.63 -8.04
C ILE A 304 -2.11 23.76 -7.73
N GLN A 305 -1.61 24.87 -7.16
CA GLN A 305 -2.42 26.05 -6.80
C GLN A 305 -2.92 26.86 -8.00
N ALA A 306 -2.45 26.60 -9.22
CA ALA A 306 -2.89 27.29 -10.44
C ALA A 306 -4.11 26.61 -11.09
N LEU A 307 -4.37 25.35 -10.76
CA LEU A 307 -5.46 24.57 -11.34
C LEU A 307 -6.80 24.95 -10.71
N THR A 308 -7.78 25.21 -11.54
CA THR A 308 -9.18 25.39 -11.11
C THR A 308 -10.13 24.67 -12.08
N SER A 309 -11.33 24.40 -11.62
CA SER A 309 -12.35 23.74 -12.45
C SER A 309 -13.49 24.72 -12.73
N ARG A 310 -13.91 24.79 -14.00
CA ARG A 310 -15.01 25.59 -14.48
C ARG A 310 -15.99 24.76 -15.30
N PRO A 311 -17.26 25.15 -15.39
CA PRO A 311 -18.20 24.47 -16.27
C PRO A 311 -17.81 24.65 -17.73
N GLU A 312 -18.02 23.65 -18.57
CA GLU A 312 -17.62 23.62 -19.99
C GLU A 312 -18.16 24.82 -20.80
N ASN A 313 -19.33 25.35 -20.44
CA ASN A 313 -19.94 26.52 -21.07
C ASN A 313 -19.39 27.88 -20.58
N TYR A 314 -18.40 27.90 -19.70
CA TYR A 314 -17.77 29.11 -19.18
C TYR A 314 -17.03 29.91 -20.29
N MET A 315 -16.65 29.27 -21.37
CA MET A 315 -15.85 29.83 -22.47
C MET A 315 -16.69 30.37 -23.65
N ASP A 316 -18.01 30.34 -23.56
CA ASP A 316 -18.83 30.88 -24.66
C ASP A 316 -18.59 32.39 -24.86
N GLU A 317 -18.41 32.78 -26.13
CA GLU A 317 -17.77 33.97 -26.70
C GLU A 317 -18.26 35.36 -26.18
N ASN A 318 -19.12 35.47 -25.20
CA ASN A 318 -19.70 36.73 -24.76
C ASN A 318 -19.38 37.20 -23.34
N GLY A 319 -18.37 36.63 -22.66
CA GLY A 319 -17.83 37.20 -21.42
C GLY A 319 -18.89 37.60 -20.36
N SER A 320 -20.10 37.19 -20.51
CA SER A 320 -21.16 37.50 -19.55
C SER A 320 -21.25 36.35 -18.55
N ASP A 321 -20.86 36.61 -17.30
CA ASP A 321 -21.30 35.90 -16.12
C ASP A 321 -22.81 35.70 -16.15
N LYS A 322 -23.27 34.70 -16.84
CA LYS A 322 -24.58 34.18 -16.59
C LYS A 322 -24.42 33.03 -15.64
N GLU A 323 -24.41 33.35 -14.35
CA GLU A 323 -25.04 32.49 -13.36
C GLU A 323 -26.41 32.10 -13.90
N GLN A 324 -26.45 31.14 -14.77
CA GLN A 324 -27.73 30.57 -15.21
C GLN A 324 -27.98 29.31 -14.40
N ASN A 325 -28.47 29.52 -13.19
CA ASN A 325 -29.66 28.84 -12.74
C ASN A 325 -30.79 29.21 -13.69
N ARG A 326 -30.79 28.67 -14.89
CA ARG A 326 -31.93 28.79 -15.79
C ARG A 326 -32.98 27.80 -15.29
N TRP A 327 -33.85 28.32 -14.42
CA TRP A 327 -35.13 27.72 -14.13
C TRP A 327 -36.01 27.88 -15.40
N GLU A 328 -35.85 27.02 -16.40
CA GLU A 328 -36.87 26.86 -17.40
C GLU A 328 -38.02 26.12 -16.73
N LYS A 329 -39.02 26.91 -16.34
CA LYS A 329 -40.35 26.43 -16.01
C LYS A 329 -41.02 25.99 -17.32
N ASP A 330 -40.80 24.73 -17.71
CA ASP A 330 -41.75 23.98 -18.52
C ASP A 330 -42.13 22.74 -17.74
N GLY A 331 -43.41 22.48 -17.68
CA GLY A 331 -44.06 21.62 -16.70
C GLY A 331 -43.42 20.25 -16.51
N ASP A 332 -43.30 19.88 -15.25
CA ASP A 332 -43.27 18.53 -14.69
C ASP A 332 -41.99 17.66 -14.72
N GLU A 333 -40.85 18.11 -15.21
CA GLU A 333 -39.57 17.41 -14.91
C GLU A 333 -38.39 18.40 -14.79
N VAL A 334 -37.81 18.53 -13.59
CA VAL A 334 -36.57 19.29 -13.37
C VAL A 334 -35.38 18.45 -13.85
N SER A 335 -35.04 18.57 -15.12
CA SER A 335 -33.83 17.97 -15.68
C SER A 335 -32.60 18.81 -15.31
N PHE A 336 -31.84 18.38 -14.32
CA PHE A 336 -30.53 18.92 -14.05
C PHE A 336 -29.56 18.46 -15.16
N THR A 337 -29.35 19.25 -16.16
CA THR A 337 -28.23 19.04 -17.09
C THR A 337 -26.93 19.29 -16.32
N LYS A 338 -26.29 18.20 -15.89
CA LYS A 338 -24.98 18.21 -15.22
C LYS A 338 -23.96 18.66 -16.24
N VAL A 339 -23.64 19.96 -16.31
CA VAL A 339 -22.54 20.48 -17.13
C VAL A 339 -21.26 19.87 -16.57
N LYS A 340 -20.47 19.21 -17.42
CA LYS A 340 -19.19 18.61 -17.01
C LYS A 340 -18.22 19.73 -16.63
N PRO A 341 -17.57 19.64 -15.45
CA PRO A 341 -16.48 20.52 -15.13
C PRO A 341 -15.26 20.20 -16.02
N ILE A 342 -14.61 21.24 -16.49
CA ILE A 342 -13.31 21.15 -17.19
C ILE A 342 -12.23 21.80 -16.35
N ASP A 343 -11.03 21.28 -16.46
CA ASP A 343 -9.85 21.84 -15.80
C ASP A 343 -9.31 23.00 -16.60
N VAL A 344 -9.14 24.15 -15.94
CA VAL A 344 -8.69 25.38 -16.56
C VAL A 344 -7.61 26.06 -15.73
N VAL A 345 -6.81 26.88 -16.41
CA VAL A 345 -5.83 27.76 -15.78
C VAL A 345 -6.02 29.17 -16.32
N PHE A 346 -5.57 30.16 -15.54
CA PHE A 346 -5.53 31.55 -15.97
C PHE A 346 -4.11 31.89 -16.37
N ILE A 347 -3.93 32.24 -17.64
CA ILE A 347 -2.67 32.80 -18.15
C ILE A 347 -2.74 34.31 -18.18
N LEU A 348 -1.57 34.95 -18.13
CA LEU A 348 -1.44 36.41 -18.17
C LEU A 348 -0.97 36.84 -19.54
N GLU A 349 -1.79 37.65 -20.22
CA GLU A 349 -1.45 38.24 -21.50
C GLU A 349 -1.44 39.75 -21.43
N ASP A 350 -0.62 40.41 -22.25
CA ASP A 350 -0.49 41.88 -22.33
C ASP A 350 -1.62 42.52 -23.12
N GLU A 351 -2.35 41.76 -23.93
CA GLU A 351 -3.41 42.25 -24.83
C GLU A 351 -4.66 41.36 -24.70
N PHE A 352 -5.84 41.99 -24.64
CA PHE A 352 -7.12 41.26 -24.69
C PHE A 352 -8.10 42.03 -25.61
N GLY A 353 -8.49 41.39 -26.72
CA GLY A 353 -9.30 42.04 -27.75
C GLY A 353 -8.53 43.19 -28.40
N ASN A 354 -9.09 44.41 -28.31
CA ASN A 354 -8.44 45.63 -28.84
C ASN A 354 -7.76 46.48 -27.74
N ASN A 355 -7.71 45.98 -26.51
CA ASN A 355 -7.19 46.70 -25.37
C ASN A 355 -5.81 46.16 -24.99
N LYS A 356 -4.85 47.07 -24.79
CA LYS A 356 -3.52 46.77 -24.27
C LYS A 356 -3.44 47.14 -22.80
N ALA A 357 -2.88 46.24 -21.98
CA ALA A 357 -2.69 46.46 -20.56
C ALA A 357 -1.64 47.60 -20.31
N GLU A 358 -1.79 48.30 -19.18
CA GLU A 358 -0.77 49.20 -18.66
C GLU A 358 0.46 48.45 -18.17
N GLU A 359 1.61 49.11 -18.04
CA GLU A 359 2.94 48.52 -17.79
C GLU A 359 3.00 47.56 -16.55
N ASP A 360 2.10 47.73 -15.54
CA ASP A 360 2.03 46.88 -14.35
C ASP A 360 0.78 45.97 -14.28
N LYS A 361 0.00 45.92 -15.35
CA LYS A 361 -1.26 45.18 -15.39
C LYS A 361 -1.24 44.16 -16.54
N LYS A 362 -1.97 43.05 -16.37
CA LYS A 362 -2.14 42.04 -17.40
C LYS A 362 -3.57 41.52 -17.42
N TYR A 363 -4.00 40.97 -18.52
CA TYR A 363 -5.31 40.31 -18.64
C TYR A 363 -5.21 38.85 -18.27
N ALA A 364 -6.14 38.41 -17.42
CA ALA A 364 -6.25 36.99 -17.04
C ALA A 364 -7.11 36.25 -18.08
N ILE A 365 -6.51 35.37 -18.84
CA ILE A 365 -7.16 34.61 -19.90
C ILE A 365 -7.30 33.14 -19.46
N VAL A 366 -8.51 32.64 -19.52
CA VAL A 366 -8.81 31.23 -19.20
C VAL A 366 -8.37 30.35 -20.38
N LYS A 367 -7.56 29.34 -20.08
CA LYS A 367 -7.24 28.26 -21.03
C LYS A 367 -7.63 26.91 -20.46
N PRO A 368 -8.41 26.10 -21.22
CA PRO A 368 -8.65 24.72 -20.85
C PRO A 368 -7.37 23.92 -21.00
N ILE A 369 -7.11 23.07 -20.02
CA ILE A 369 -5.91 22.23 -20.02
C ILE A 369 -6.28 20.77 -19.80
N LYS A 370 -5.39 19.89 -20.24
CA LYS A 370 -5.43 18.48 -19.88
C LYS A 370 -4.22 18.18 -19.01
N VAL A 371 -4.50 17.84 -17.75
CA VAL A 371 -3.46 17.44 -16.81
C VAL A 371 -3.10 15.97 -16.99
N GLY A 372 -1.84 15.64 -16.76
CA GLY A 372 -1.29 14.30 -16.73
C GLY A 372 -1.02 13.85 -15.28
N ILE A 373 0.21 13.42 -14.99
CA ILE A 373 0.60 12.95 -13.67
C ILE A 373 0.69 14.09 -12.65
N SER A 374 0.42 13.74 -11.39
CA SER A 374 0.55 14.64 -10.25
C SER A 374 1.83 14.35 -9.48
N GLY A 375 2.70 15.34 -9.38
CA GLY A 375 3.82 15.31 -8.43
C GLY A 375 3.43 15.96 -7.09
N GLU A 376 4.40 16.18 -6.23
CA GLU A 376 4.20 16.76 -4.89
C GLU A 376 3.66 18.19 -4.92
N ASN A 377 4.17 19.05 -5.81
CA ASN A 377 3.82 20.47 -5.89
C ASN A 377 3.34 20.92 -7.28
N TYR A 378 3.48 20.06 -8.28
CA TYR A 378 3.24 20.40 -9.69
C TYR A 378 2.45 19.30 -10.39
N TYR A 379 1.56 19.72 -11.29
CA TYR A 379 0.94 18.85 -12.30
C TYR A 379 1.71 18.90 -13.60
N GLU A 380 1.78 17.78 -14.29
CA GLU A 380 2.10 17.74 -15.72
C GLU A 380 0.95 18.31 -16.54
N VAL A 381 1.25 19.11 -17.56
CA VAL A 381 0.27 19.52 -18.56
C VAL A 381 0.57 18.85 -19.88
N GLN A 382 -0.39 18.03 -20.34
CA GLN A 382 -0.30 17.32 -21.63
C GLN A 382 -0.67 18.21 -22.80
N SER A 383 -1.59 19.18 -22.61
CA SER A 383 -2.03 20.13 -23.63
C SER A 383 -2.74 21.33 -23.03
N GLY A 384 -2.74 22.46 -23.72
CA GLY A 384 -3.48 23.68 -23.38
C GLY A 384 -2.63 24.88 -23.03
N VAL A 385 -1.36 24.72 -22.64
CA VAL A 385 -0.42 25.81 -22.35
C VAL A 385 0.96 25.48 -22.88
N ASP A 386 1.72 26.53 -23.18
CA ASP A 386 3.10 26.44 -23.70
C ASP A 386 4.10 26.81 -22.58
N LYS A 387 5.36 26.37 -22.82
CA LYS A 387 6.47 26.81 -21.96
C LYS A 387 6.64 28.32 -22.06
N GLU A 388 7.07 28.93 -20.94
CA GLU A 388 7.33 30.34 -20.80
C GLU A 388 6.09 31.25 -20.63
N GLU A 389 4.90 30.75 -20.79
CA GLU A 389 3.69 31.49 -20.42
C GLU A 389 3.66 31.78 -18.91
N MET A 390 3.07 32.92 -18.55
CA MET A 390 2.87 33.28 -17.15
C MET A 390 1.49 32.82 -16.70
N ILE A 391 1.46 32.04 -15.63
CA ILE A 391 0.24 31.49 -15.05
C ILE A 391 -0.08 32.15 -13.72
N VAL A 392 -1.37 32.41 -13.46
CA VAL A 392 -1.85 32.93 -12.19
C VAL A 392 -1.81 31.84 -11.13
N ILE A 393 -1.18 32.17 -10.00
CA ILE A 393 -1.19 31.37 -8.79
C ILE A 393 -1.98 32.12 -7.73
N GLY A 394 -2.90 31.47 -7.06
CA GLY A 394 -3.67 32.12 -6.03
C GLY A 394 -4.40 31.16 -5.12
N GLY A 395 -5.00 31.74 -4.06
CA GLY A 395 -5.91 30.94 -3.23
C GLY A 395 -7.13 30.50 -4.05
N TYR A 396 -7.65 29.32 -3.75
CA TYR A 396 -8.83 28.73 -4.41
C TYR A 396 -9.99 29.73 -4.61
N ARG A 397 -10.22 30.62 -3.65
CA ARG A 397 -11.27 31.62 -3.72
C ARG A 397 -11.09 32.60 -4.88
N ILE A 398 -9.85 33.06 -5.11
CA ILE A 398 -9.54 34.01 -6.19
C ILE A 398 -9.77 33.34 -7.53
N LEU A 399 -9.17 32.16 -7.75
CA LEU A 399 -9.24 31.45 -9.02
C LEU A 399 -10.63 30.89 -9.33
N SER A 400 -11.38 30.45 -8.31
CA SER A 400 -12.68 29.79 -8.52
C SER A 400 -13.87 30.74 -8.54
N LYS A 401 -13.78 31.93 -7.86
CA LYS A 401 -14.95 32.80 -7.66
C LYS A 401 -14.75 34.26 -8.06
N GLU A 402 -13.55 34.79 -7.91
CA GLU A 402 -13.32 36.24 -8.07
C GLU A 402 -12.75 36.58 -9.44
N LEU A 403 -11.93 35.69 -10.05
CA LEU A 403 -11.26 35.93 -11.30
C LEU A 403 -12.06 35.38 -12.48
N ASN A 404 -12.31 36.25 -13.48
CA ASN A 404 -13.03 35.91 -14.71
C ASN A 404 -12.14 36.06 -15.94
N HIS A 405 -12.60 35.50 -17.05
CA HIS A 405 -11.93 35.61 -18.35
C HIS A 405 -11.90 37.08 -18.80
N GLY A 406 -10.70 37.60 -19.06
CA GLY A 406 -10.51 38.99 -19.50
C GLY A 406 -10.41 40.02 -18.37
N ASP A 407 -10.42 39.63 -17.10
CA ASP A 407 -10.22 40.54 -15.99
C ASP A 407 -8.82 41.14 -15.98
N LEU A 408 -8.75 42.43 -15.64
CA LEU A 408 -7.48 43.16 -15.49
C LEU A 408 -6.92 42.89 -14.09
N VAL A 409 -5.73 42.31 -14.02
CA VAL A 409 -5.06 41.93 -12.76
C VAL A 409 -3.73 42.66 -12.61
N SER A 410 -3.33 42.87 -11.36
CA SER A 410 -1.98 43.38 -11.04
C SER A 410 -1.18 42.30 -10.36
N ILE A 411 0.07 42.12 -10.80
CA ILE A 411 0.96 41.06 -10.30
C ILE A 411 1.59 41.52 -8.98
N ASN A 412 1.33 40.78 -7.90
CA ASN A 412 1.94 41.02 -6.60
C ASN A 412 3.20 40.18 -6.42
N ASN A 413 4.36 40.69 -6.86
CA ASN A 413 5.65 40.00 -6.76
C ASN A 413 6.29 39.99 -5.36
N GLN A 414 5.52 40.30 -4.29
CA GLN A 414 6.08 40.26 -2.93
C GLN A 414 6.22 38.85 -2.36
N LYS A 415 7.15 38.04 -2.84
CA LYS A 415 7.78 36.92 -2.08
C LYS A 415 8.99 36.30 -2.80
N LYS A 416 10.06 37.07 -2.93
CA LYS A 416 11.41 36.50 -3.19
C LYS A 416 12.47 37.03 -2.23
N GLN A 417 12.14 37.47 -1.01
CA GLN A 417 13.13 37.97 -0.04
C GLN A 417 13.16 37.30 1.34
N SER A 418 12.58 36.12 1.53
CA SER A 418 12.69 35.44 2.83
C SER A 418 13.23 34.00 2.77
N ALA A 419 13.91 33.61 1.70
CA ALA A 419 14.56 32.30 1.61
C ALA A 419 16.10 32.35 1.54
N ASN A 420 16.70 33.50 1.78
CA ASN A 420 18.16 33.65 1.92
C ASN A 420 18.49 34.43 3.18
N GLY A 421 18.42 33.78 4.32
CA GLY A 421 18.79 34.36 5.60
C GLY A 421 18.38 33.47 6.76
N GLU A 422 19.08 32.43 6.96
CA GLU A 422 19.64 31.85 8.19
C GLU A 422 20.06 30.41 7.98
#